data_4c0c9c8a4e60dfbf20920f5f3e1b103a
#
_entry.id   4c0c9c8a4e60dfbf20920f5f3e1b103a
#
_cell.length_a   1.000
_cell.length_b   1.000
_cell.length_c   1.000
_cell.angle_alpha   90.00
_cell.angle_beta   90.00
_cell.angle_gamma   90.00
#
_symmetry.space_group_name_H-M   'P 1'
#
loop_
_entity.id
_entity.type
_entity.pdbx_description
1 polymer ?
#
loop_
_entity_poly.entity_id
_entity_poly.type
_entity_poly.pdbx_seq_one_letter_code
_entity_poly.pdbx_strand_id
1 'polypeptide(L)'
;MKKLLLLLLGIASIPAAFSQGGSGIDWAADLDYLASELPAKHCNLFAKYDKAQFETAIGAIKASAGEAGDFATALKTQQLIARLGDSHTMLYFNQLMNRQQILPLGLLWVSDGLYVIQTAEENKELLGHRLTAVGKAPVETVIDSLSTLFTVDNEAMVKSMIPQLFPSLQLLEYFGFAHNGQAELTLDGDKTYTLKPSDPQRAGRAAFQPDSLPFAIAERNVLFTDRYFPEEKIYYILYNSCWGRESEAEFKSREKAASLPSFTEFGQKAFGILQGNPVGKIIFDMRNNGGGNSAQGTAFIERLARFLEQHPGIKTYVVIGRSTFSSATLNTMD
;
A
#
# COMPACT_ATOMS: atom_id res chain seq x y z
N MET A 1 -18.77 -15.37 -25.49
CA MET A 1 -18.44 -15.25 -24.07
C MET A 1 -17.06 -15.84 -23.87
N LYS A 2 -16.01 -15.02 -23.90
CA LYS A 2 -14.63 -15.45 -23.67
C LYS A 2 -14.35 -15.29 -22.18
N LYS A 3 -14.16 -16.43 -21.49
CA LYS A 3 -13.70 -16.45 -20.09
C LYS A 3 -12.26 -15.91 -20.06
N LEU A 4 -12.10 -14.73 -19.47
CA LEU A 4 -10.78 -14.19 -19.14
C LEU A 4 -10.30 -14.92 -17.89
N LEU A 5 -9.35 -15.84 -18.08
CA LEU A 5 -8.70 -16.57 -17.00
C LEU A 5 -7.67 -15.63 -16.36
N LEU A 6 -8.02 -14.99 -15.24
CA LEU A 6 -7.06 -14.28 -14.41
C LEU A 6 -6.16 -15.31 -13.72
N LEU A 7 -4.95 -15.47 -14.23
CA LEU A 7 -3.91 -16.28 -13.58
C LEU A 7 -3.35 -15.48 -12.38
N LEU A 8 -3.93 -15.67 -11.20
CA LEU A 8 -3.29 -15.31 -9.93
C LEU A 8 -2.11 -16.25 -9.72
N LEU A 9 -0.91 -15.79 -9.97
CA LEU A 9 0.33 -16.49 -9.60
C LEU A 9 0.40 -16.61 -8.08
N GLY A 10 -0.08 -17.74 -7.57
CA GLY A 10 0.18 -18.18 -6.21
C GLY A 10 1.67 -18.49 -6.06
N ILE A 11 2.42 -17.60 -5.45
CA ILE A 11 3.79 -17.87 -5.04
C ILE A 11 3.72 -18.87 -3.88
N ALA A 12 4.14 -20.08 -4.13
CA ALA A 12 4.35 -21.08 -3.09
C ALA A 12 5.32 -20.51 -2.03
N SER A 13 4.88 -20.43 -0.79
CA SER A 13 5.71 -20.06 0.33
C SER A 13 6.78 -21.12 0.57
N ILE A 14 8.01 -20.85 0.16
CA ILE A 14 9.19 -21.59 0.58
C ILE A 14 9.49 -21.15 2.02
N PRO A 15 9.57 -22.06 3.01
CA PRO A 15 9.99 -21.68 4.34
C PRO A 15 11.48 -21.30 4.30
N ALA A 16 11.79 -20.01 4.46
CA ALA A 16 13.15 -19.54 4.58
C ALA A 16 13.70 -19.90 5.98
N ALA A 17 14.60 -20.84 6.02
CA ALA A 17 15.48 -21.05 7.18
C ALA A 17 16.57 -19.96 7.14
N PHE A 18 16.45 -18.95 7.98
CA PHE A 18 17.49 -17.93 8.13
C PHE A 18 18.62 -18.46 9.02
N SER A 19 19.79 -18.73 8.43
CA SER A 19 21.05 -18.87 9.16
C SER A 19 21.72 -17.50 9.21
N GLN A 20 22.17 -17.09 10.41
CA GLN A 20 23.04 -15.93 10.60
C GLN A 20 24.44 -16.28 10.09
N GLY A 21 24.74 -15.86 8.86
CA GLY A 21 26.07 -16.02 8.25
C GLY A 21 25.92 -16.03 6.74
N GLY A 22 26.19 -14.91 6.07
CA GLY A 22 26.08 -14.66 4.64
C GLY A 22 24.70 -15.05 4.08
N SER A 23 23.97 -14.18 3.48
CA SER A 23 22.53 -14.38 3.16
C SER A 23 22.21 -15.59 2.28
N GLY A 24 23.19 -16.27 1.73
CA GLY A 24 23.03 -17.43 0.87
C GLY A 24 22.26 -17.13 -0.45
N ILE A 25 22.01 -15.86 -0.76
CA ILE A 25 21.32 -15.44 -1.97
C ILE A 25 22.30 -15.50 -3.14
N ASP A 26 21.99 -16.33 -4.14
CA ASP A 26 22.72 -16.36 -5.42
C ASP A 26 22.08 -15.36 -6.38
N TRP A 27 22.48 -14.09 -6.25
CA TRP A 27 21.97 -13.03 -7.13
C TRP A 27 22.23 -13.29 -8.60
N ALA A 28 23.28 -14.00 -8.96
CA ALA A 28 23.54 -14.31 -10.35
C ALA A 28 22.48 -15.27 -10.90
N ALA A 29 22.18 -16.33 -10.16
CA ALA A 29 21.15 -17.29 -10.54
C ALA A 29 19.74 -16.67 -10.48
N ASP A 30 19.43 -15.88 -9.44
CA ASP A 30 18.12 -15.24 -9.27
C ASP A 30 17.84 -14.20 -10.37
N LEU A 31 18.85 -13.42 -10.77
CA LEU A 31 18.71 -12.44 -11.85
C LEU A 31 18.60 -13.12 -13.23
N ASP A 32 19.31 -14.25 -13.47
CA ASP A 32 19.14 -15.05 -14.68
C ASP A 32 17.71 -15.66 -14.72
N TYR A 33 17.21 -16.16 -13.59
CA TYR A 33 15.85 -16.65 -13.48
C TYR A 33 14.83 -15.55 -13.73
N LEU A 34 15.01 -14.36 -13.13
CA LEU A 34 14.15 -13.20 -13.37
C LEU A 34 14.13 -12.82 -14.86
N ALA A 35 15.30 -12.76 -15.50
CA ALA A 35 15.43 -12.38 -16.91
C ALA A 35 14.75 -13.37 -17.88
N SER A 36 14.68 -14.65 -17.52
CA SER A 36 14.03 -15.69 -18.34
C SER A 36 12.53 -15.80 -18.04
N GLU A 37 12.16 -15.86 -16.76
CA GLU A 37 10.80 -16.23 -16.36
C GLU A 37 9.82 -15.05 -16.36
N LEU A 38 10.28 -13.85 -15.99
CA LEU A 38 9.39 -12.69 -15.97
C LEU A 38 8.84 -12.36 -17.37
N PRO A 39 9.66 -12.29 -18.44
CA PRO A 39 9.14 -12.10 -19.79
C PRO A 39 8.24 -13.24 -20.27
N ALA A 40 8.51 -14.48 -19.85
CA ALA A 40 7.74 -15.65 -20.26
C ALA A 40 6.35 -15.72 -19.61
N LYS A 41 6.21 -15.17 -18.40
CA LYS A 41 4.98 -15.27 -17.60
C LYS A 41 4.11 -14.00 -17.64
N HIS A 42 4.73 -12.84 -17.83
CA HIS A 42 4.01 -11.58 -17.87
C HIS A 42 3.28 -11.39 -19.19
N CYS A 43 2.02 -10.97 -19.15
CA CYS A 43 1.18 -10.86 -20.34
C CYS A 43 1.67 -9.82 -21.38
N ASN A 44 2.36 -8.76 -20.95
CA ASN A 44 2.87 -7.70 -21.82
C ASN A 44 3.98 -6.89 -21.11
N LEU A 45 5.09 -7.54 -20.75
CA LEU A 45 6.15 -6.97 -19.91
C LEU A 45 6.78 -5.72 -20.51
N PHE A 46 6.99 -5.71 -21.81
CA PHE A 46 7.73 -4.66 -22.51
C PHE A 46 6.82 -3.61 -23.17
N ALA A 47 5.62 -3.38 -22.61
CA ALA A 47 4.69 -2.37 -23.11
C ALA A 47 5.22 -0.93 -22.94
N LYS A 48 5.98 -0.66 -21.88
CA LYS A 48 6.47 0.67 -21.51
C LYS A 48 8.01 0.76 -21.43
N TYR A 49 8.71 -0.36 -21.46
CA TYR A 49 10.17 -0.41 -21.30
C TYR A 49 10.77 -1.40 -22.31
N ASP A 50 11.86 -0.99 -22.97
CA ASP A 50 12.47 -1.77 -24.03
C ASP A 50 13.17 -3.03 -23.50
N LYS A 51 13.03 -4.15 -24.23
CA LYS A 51 13.60 -5.45 -23.85
C LYS A 51 15.13 -5.42 -23.78
N ALA A 52 15.80 -4.79 -24.74
CA ALA A 52 17.27 -4.76 -24.77
C ALA A 52 17.81 -3.88 -23.62
N GLN A 53 17.09 -2.81 -23.25
CA GLN A 53 17.41 -2.00 -22.08
C GLN A 53 17.23 -2.81 -20.78
N PHE A 54 16.18 -3.64 -20.70
CA PHE A 54 15.95 -4.51 -19.54
C PHE A 54 17.09 -5.54 -19.40
N GLU A 55 17.47 -6.23 -20.47
CA GLU A 55 18.55 -7.23 -20.48
C GLU A 55 19.90 -6.57 -20.11
N THR A 56 20.19 -5.39 -20.63
CA THR A 56 21.39 -4.59 -20.30
C THR A 56 21.40 -4.23 -18.81
N ALA A 57 20.27 -3.77 -18.26
CA ALA A 57 20.16 -3.40 -16.86
C ALA A 57 20.33 -4.61 -15.92
N ILE A 58 19.74 -5.77 -16.26
CA ILE A 58 19.96 -7.04 -15.53
C ILE A 58 21.45 -7.38 -15.49
N GLY A 59 22.15 -7.30 -16.63
CA GLY A 59 23.59 -7.55 -16.71
C GLY A 59 24.40 -6.62 -15.81
N ALA A 60 24.06 -5.33 -15.79
CA ALA A 60 24.73 -4.33 -14.94
C ALA A 60 24.48 -4.58 -13.43
N ILE A 61 23.26 -4.95 -13.05
CA ILE A 61 22.93 -5.31 -11.66
C ILE A 61 23.72 -6.56 -11.25
N LYS A 62 23.72 -7.58 -12.09
CA LYS A 62 24.45 -8.84 -11.86
C LYS A 62 25.94 -8.61 -11.65
N ALA A 63 26.57 -7.78 -12.48
CA ALA A 63 27.99 -7.44 -12.38
C ALA A 63 28.35 -6.72 -11.07
N SER A 64 27.43 -5.94 -10.50
CA SER A 64 27.66 -5.17 -9.26
C SER A 64 27.15 -5.86 -7.98
N ALA A 65 26.45 -6.99 -8.08
CA ALA A 65 25.76 -7.61 -6.94
C ALA A 65 26.71 -8.03 -5.80
N GLY A 66 27.89 -8.57 -6.13
CA GLY A 66 28.88 -9.02 -5.15
C GLY A 66 29.45 -7.90 -4.27
N GLU A 67 29.56 -6.68 -4.83
CA GLU A 67 30.08 -5.49 -4.12
C GLU A 67 28.97 -4.68 -3.43
N ALA A 68 27.78 -4.65 -4.02
CA ALA A 68 26.69 -3.82 -3.54
C ALA A 68 26.03 -4.37 -2.25
N GLY A 69 26.09 -5.67 -2.03
CA GLY A 69 25.38 -6.38 -0.97
C GLY A 69 23.89 -6.58 -1.30
N ASP A 70 23.23 -7.45 -0.54
CA ASP A 70 21.89 -7.95 -0.86
C ASP A 70 20.82 -6.88 -0.91
N PHE A 71 20.79 -5.99 0.08
CA PHE A 71 19.79 -4.94 0.15
C PHE A 71 19.86 -3.98 -1.04
N ALA A 72 21.08 -3.51 -1.37
CA ALA A 72 21.27 -2.61 -2.50
C ALA A 72 21.00 -3.30 -3.85
N THR A 73 21.34 -4.58 -3.98
CA THR A 73 21.04 -5.37 -5.18
C THR A 73 19.52 -5.53 -5.35
N ALA A 74 18.80 -5.84 -4.27
CA ALA A 74 17.34 -5.90 -4.29
C ALA A 74 16.70 -4.57 -4.67
N LEU A 75 17.19 -3.45 -4.15
CA LEU A 75 16.68 -2.12 -4.50
C LEU A 75 16.93 -1.77 -5.96
N LYS A 76 18.14 -2.02 -6.50
CA LYS A 76 18.43 -1.84 -7.93
C LYS A 76 17.52 -2.70 -8.81
N THR A 77 17.28 -3.95 -8.40
CA THR A 77 16.37 -4.86 -9.11
C THR A 77 14.93 -4.33 -9.06
N GLN A 78 14.47 -3.87 -7.89
CA GLN A 78 13.14 -3.28 -7.78
C GLN A 78 13.00 -1.99 -8.59
N GLN A 79 14.02 -1.13 -8.61
CA GLN A 79 14.02 0.06 -9.47
C GLN A 79 13.92 -0.28 -10.96
N LEU A 80 14.56 -1.37 -11.40
CA LEU A 80 14.40 -1.87 -12.77
C LEU A 80 12.97 -2.37 -13.02
N ILE A 81 12.42 -3.16 -12.10
CA ILE A 81 11.04 -3.66 -12.19
C ILE A 81 10.03 -2.52 -12.25
N ALA A 82 10.19 -1.49 -11.42
CA ALA A 82 9.32 -0.32 -11.42
C ALA A 82 9.28 0.41 -12.77
N ARG A 83 10.39 0.42 -13.53
CA ARG A 83 10.46 1.00 -14.89
C ARG A 83 9.66 0.22 -15.93
N LEU A 84 9.35 -1.05 -15.69
CA LEU A 84 8.50 -1.85 -16.58
C LEU A 84 7.07 -1.29 -16.69
N GLY A 85 6.65 -0.52 -15.68
CA GLY A 85 5.40 0.24 -15.70
C GLY A 85 4.15 -0.58 -15.41
N ASP A 86 4.29 -1.72 -14.72
CA ASP A 86 3.19 -2.49 -14.15
C ASP A 86 3.26 -2.45 -12.62
N SER A 87 2.27 -1.82 -12.00
CA SER A 87 2.19 -1.65 -10.54
C SER A 87 1.89 -2.94 -9.77
N HIS A 88 1.55 -4.03 -10.46
CA HIS A 88 1.37 -5.36 -9.87
C HIS A 88 2.62 -6.23 -9.95
N THR A 89 3.63 -5.83 -10.73
CA THR A 89 4.93 -6.51 -10.81
C THR A 89 5.92 -5.84 -9.86
N MET A 90 6.35 -6.57 -8.81
CA MET A 90 7.25 -6.01 -7.79
C MET A 90 8.15 -7.09 -7.17
N LEU A 91 9.31 -6.66 -6.71
CA LEU A 91 10.18 -7.45 -5.82
C LEU A 91 9.87 -7.09 -4.36
N TYR A 92 9.66 -8.09 -3.51
CA TYR A 92 9.40 -7.88 -2.08
C TYR A 92 10.71 -7.59 -1.31
N PHE A 93 11.41 -6.50 -1.67
CA PHE A 93 12.67 -6.09 -1.02
C PHE A 93 12.52 -5.77 0.47
N ASN A 94 11.30 -5.52 0.94
CA ASN A 94 10.98 -5.30 2.34
C ASN A 94 11.34 -6.50 3.24
N GLN A 95 11.49 -7.70 2.68
CA GLN A 95 11.98 -8.88 3.41
C GLN A 95 13.46 -8.75 3.80
N LEU A 96 14.24 -7.94 3.09
CA LEU A 96 15.64 -7.62 3.38
C LEU A 96 15.80 -6.34 4.22
N MET A 97 14.71 -5.66 4.55
CA MET A 97 14.76 -4.47 5.39
C MET A 97 15.01 -4.84 6.85
N ASN A 98 15.93 -4.13 7.49
CA ASN A 98 16.12 -4.23 8.92
C ASN A 98 15.04 -3.43 9.67
N ARG A 99 14.12 -4.14 10.30
CA ARG A 99 13.00 -3.52 11.06
C ARG A 99 13.47 -2.70 12.27
N GLN A 100 14.72 -2.87 12.71
CA GLN A 100 15.32 -2.04 13.76
C GLN A 100 15.81 -0.70 13.24
N GLN A 101 15.85 -0.49 11.92
CA GLN A 101 16.25 0.77 11.27
C GLN A 101 15.05 1.58 10.76
N ILE A 102 14.00 1.62 11.55
CA ILE A 102 12.82 2.45 11.28
C ILE A 102 12.86 3.66 12.20
N LEU A 103 12.82 4.84 11.61
CA LEU A 103 12.68 6.09 12.36
C LEU A 103 11.31 6.13 13.05
N PRO A 104 11.23 6.66 14.27
CA PRO A 104 9.95 6.81 14.97
C PRO A 104 9.15 7.98 14.36
N LEU A 105 8.69 7.80 13.12
CA LEU A 105 8.11 8.85 12.31
C LEU A 105 6.91 8.32 11.54
N GLY A 106 5.73 8.85 11.81
CA GLY A 106 4.53 8.64 11.01
C GLY A 106 4.19 9.92 10.26
N LEU A 107 4.03 9.83 8.95
CA LEU A 107 3.78 10.95 8.07
C LEU A 107 2.38 10.88 7.47
N LEU A 108 1.78 12.04 7.26
CA LEU A 108 0.57 12.22 6.47
C LEU A 108 0.83 13.25 5.38
N TRP A 109 0.55 12.86 4.14
CA TRP A 109 0.60 13.80 3.02
C TRP A 109 -0.76 14.49 2.88
N VAL A 110 -0.80 15.79 3.11
CA VAL A 110 -1.97 16.65 2.91
C VAL A 110 -1.79 17.52 1.66
N SER A 111 -2.68 18.47 1.42
CA SER A 111 -2.69 19.26 0.18
C SER A 111 -1.40 20.04 -0.10
N ASP A 112 -0.70 20.47 0.94
CA ASP A 112 0.47 21.36 0.87
C ASP A 112 1.78 20.70 1.31
N GLY A 113 1.79 19.40 1.65
CA GLY A 113 3.02 18.68 1.95
C GLY A 113 2.88 17.49 2.90
N LEU A 114 4.02 17.00 3.35
CA LEU A 114 4.17 15.92 4.32
C LEU A 114 4.24 16.49 5.73
N TYR A 115 3.36 16.02 6.62
CA TYR A 115 3.30 16.42 8.01
C TYR A 115 3.59 15.28 8.95
N VAL A 116 4.29 15.55 10.04
CA VAL A 116 4.51 14.58 11.11
C VAL A 116 3.24 14.43 11.93
N ILE A 117 2.64 13.25 11.93
CA ILE A 117 1.42 12.94 12.69
C ILE A 117 1.66 11.94 13.81
N GLN A 118 2.84 11.35 13.85
CA GLN A 118 3.24 10.39 14.88
C GLN A 118 4.76 10.39 15.02
N THR A 119 5.24 10.26 16.26
CA THR A 119 6.66 10.14 16.57
C THR A 119 6.86 9.44 17.92
N ALA A 120 8.10 9.29 18.40
CA ALA A 120 8.38 8.89 19.78
C ALA A 120 7.97 10.01 20.77
N GLU A 121 7.64 9.66 22.03
CA GLU A 121 7.21 10.62 23.02
C GLU A 121 8.26 11.72 23.29
N GLU A 122 9.54 11.35 23.25
CA GLU A 122 10.67 12.28 23.42
C GLU A 122 10.78 13.34 22.31
N ASN A 123 10.15 13.09 21.15
CA ASN A 123 10.19 13.96 19.97
C ASN A 123 8.81 14.57 19.67
N LYS A 124 7.92 14.65 20.63
CA LYS A 124 6.53 15.09 20.42
C LYS A 124 6.39 16.49 19.85
N GLU A 125 7.40 17.32 20.00
CA GLU A 125 7.46 18.67 19.43
C GLU A 125 7.50 18.66 17.89
N LEU A 126 7.78 17.50 17.23
CA LEU A 126 7.72 17.37 15.78
C LEU A 126 6.27 17.26 15.26
N LEU A 127 5.30 16.95 16.13
CA LEU A 127 3.90 16.74 15.71
C LEU A 127 3.29 18.00 15.11
N GLY A 128 2.62 17.83 13.97
CA GLY A 128 1.94 18.91 13.27
C GLY A 128 2.86 19.80 12.43
N HIS A 129 4.17 19.54 12.41
CA HIS A 129 5.13 20.29 11.61
C HIS A 129 5.30 19.65 10.22
N ARG A 130 5.51 20.51 9.23
CA ARG A 130 5.71 20.12 7.84
C ARG A 130 7.17 19.74 7.59
N LEU A 131 7.40 18.57 7.00
CA LEU A 131 8.73 18.13 6.56
C LEU A 131 9.11 18.85 5.27
N THR A 132 10.30 19.49 5.25
CA THR A 132 10.78 20.29 4.12
C THR A 132 12.11 19.81 3.57
N ALA A 133 12.96 19.15 4.38
CA ALA A 133 14.23 18.58 3.89
C ALA A 133 14.68 17.38 4.73
N VAL A 134 15.61 16.58 4.17
CA VAL A 134 16.39 15.53 4.86
C VAL A 134 17.88 15.76 4.55
N GLY A 135 18.66 15.99 5.58
CA GLY A 135 20.04 16.48 5.42
C GLY A 135 20.05 17.77 4.62
N LYS A 136 20.77 17.77 3.50
CA LYS A 136 20.83 18.93 2.59
C LYS A 136 19.83 18.85 1.43
N ALA A 137 19.09 17.75 1.31
CA ALA A 137 18.20 17.53 0.19
C ALA A 137 16.77 18.05 0.49
N PRO A 138 16.18 18.86 -0.39
CA PRO A 138 14.75 19.18 -0.32
C PRO A 138 13.90 17.90 -0.27
N VAL A 139 12.77 17.95 0.41
CA VAL A 139 11.89 16.77 0.57
C VAL A 139 11.42 16.23 -0.78
N GLU A 140 11.24 17.09 -1.77
CA GLU A 140 10.85 16.71 -3.14
C GLU A 140 11.90 15.78 -3.77
N THR A 141 13.20 16.05 -3.60
CA THR A 141 14.30 15.20 -4.09
C THR A 141 14.28 13.82 -3.41
N VAL A 142 13.94 13.78 -2.12
CA VAL A 142 13.80 12.53 -1.38
C VAL A 142 12.59 11.74 -1.89
N ILE A 143 11.46 12.42 -2.13
CA ILE A 143 10.24 11.85 -2.70
C ILE A 143 10.52 11.24 -4.07
N ASP A 144 11.18 11.98 -4.96
CA ASP A 144 11.53 11.51 -6.31
C ASP A 144 12.41 10.27 -6.26
N SER A 145 13.40 10.25 -5.37
CA SER A 145 14.29 9.10 -5.19
C SER A 145 13.55 7.86 -4.66
N LEU A 146 12.74 8.02 -3.62
CA LEU A 146 11.92 6.93 -3.08
C LEU A 146 10.87 6.43 -4.09
N SER A 147 10.36 7.31 -4.94
CA SER A 147 9.38 6.96 -5.98
C SER A 147 9.95 6.05 -7.07
N THR A 148 11.28 5.97 -7.19
CA THR A 148 11.92 5.00 -8.10
C THR A 148 11.74 3.54 -7.66
N LEU A 149 11.31 3.29 -6.42
CA LEU A 149 11.12 1.95 -5.85
C LEU A 149 9.75 1.32 -6.14
N PHE A 150 8.87 2.02 -6.83
CA PHE A 150 7.56 1.49 -7.23
C PHE A 150 7.12 2.09 -8.55
N THR A 151 6.25 1.37 -9.28
CA THR A 151 5.63 1.91 -10.49
C THR A 151 4.68 3.03 -10.11
N VAL A 152 4.90 4.21 -10.67
CA VAL A 152 4.05 5.38 -10.46
C VAL A 152 2.95 5.42 -11.52
N ASP A 153 1.75 4.99 -11.17
CA ASP A 153 0.58 5.09 -12.05
C ASP A 153 -0.01 6.51 -12.05
N ASN A 154 0.04 7.18 -10.90
CA ASN A 154 -0.46 8.55 -10.73
C ASN A 154 0.06 9.19 -9.43
N GLU A 155 -0.18 10.48 -9.25
CA GLU A 155 0.24 11.25 -8.08
C GLU A 155 -0.40 10.73 -6.75
N ALA A 156 -1.62 10.20 -6.80
CA ALA A 156 -2.28 9.66 -5.62
C ALA A 156 -1.53 8.45 -5.06
N MET A 157 -0.96 7.61 -5.94
CA MET A 157 -0.11 6.49 -5.54
C MET A 157 1.17 6.98 -4.85
N VAL A 158 1.84 8.00 -5.38
CA VAL A 158 3.02 8.61 -4.72
C VAL A 158 2.65 9.07 -3.31
N LYS A 159 1.55 9.81 -3.16
CA LYS A 159 1.05 10.31 -1.87
C LYS A 159 0.65 9.19 -0.90
N SER A 160 0.34 8.00 -1.41
CA SER A 160 0.05 6.82 -0.60
C SER A 160 1.31 6.08 -0.16
N MET A 161 2.29 5.91 -1.06
CA MET A 161 3.47 5.09 -0.84
C MET A 161 4.57 5.80 -0.05
N ILE A 162 4.82 7.07 -0.33
CA ILE A 162 5.91 7.83 0.31
C ILE A 162 5.83 7.84 1.84
N PRO A 163 4.67 8.11 2.49
CA PRO A 163 4.59 8.05 3.95
C PRO A 163 4.97 6.69 4.55
N GLN A 164 4.87 5.61 3.79
CA GLN A 164 5.20 4.26 4.22
C GLN A 164 6.69 3.92 4.06
N LEU A 165 7.33 4.42 3.00
CA LEU A 165 8.74 4.17 2.69
C LEU A 165 9.67 5.10 3.46
N PHE A 166 9.27 6.35 3.63
CA PHE A 166 10.09 7.42 4.19
C PHE A 166 10.69 7.11 5.57
N PRO A 167 9.98 6.44 6.52
CA PRO A 167 10.54 6.15 7.84
C PRO A 167 11.70 5.14 7.84
N SER A 168 11.98 4.47 6.72
CA SER A 168 13.10 3.54 6.62
C SER A 168 14.43 4.26 6.53
N LEU A 169 15.22 4.22 7.61
CA LEU A 169 16.56 4.80 7.61
C LEU A 169 17.46 4.16 6.55
N GLN A 170 17.35 2.82 6.34
CA GLN A 170 18.11 2.13 5.30
C GLN A 170 17.83 2.67 3.90
N LEU A 171 16.58 3.04 3.58
CA LEU A 171 16.24 3.65 2.30
C LEU A 171 16.85 5.05 2.18
N LEU A 172 16.76 5.85 3.25
CA LEU A 172 17.36 7.18 3.26
C LEU A 172 18.89 7.11 3.14
N GLU A 173 19.54 6.15 3.79
CA GLU A 173 20.99 5.91 3.66
C GLU A 173 21.37 5.40 2.27
N TYR A 174 20.59 4.49 1.68
CA TYR A 174 20.82 3.99 0.32
C TYR A 174 20.81 5.12 -0.71
N PHE A 175 19.92 6.09 -0.58
CA PHE A 175 19.84 7.26 -1.45
C PHE A 175 20.79 8.42 -1.03
N GLY A 176 21.56 8.25 0.05
CA GLY A 176 22.51 9.25 0.51
C GLY A 176 21.90 10.45 1.26
N PHE A 177 20.65 10.34 1.74
CA PHE A 177 19.99 11.40 2.50
C PHE A 177 20.22 11.31 4.00
N ALA A 178 20.62 10.13 4.50
CA ALA A 178 20.93 9.87 5.90
C ALA A 178 22.29 9.17 6.01
N HIS A 179 22.96 9.33 7.15
CA HIS A 179 24.29 8.78 7.38
C HIS A 179 24.49 8.42 8.86
N ASN A 180 25.40 7.48 9.11
CA ASN A 180 25.82 7.10 10.46
C ASN A 180 24.66 6.68 11.39
N GLY A 181 23.66 5.99 10.84
CA GLY A 181 22.55 5.48 11.62
C GLY A 181 21.55 6.55 12.08
N GLN A 182 21.49 7.72 11.44
CA GLN A 182 20.58 8.80 11.78
C GLN A 182 20.18 9.64 10.58
N ALA A 183 19.03 10.29 10.66
CA ALA A 183 18.54 11.25 9.67
C ALA A 183 18.37 12.63 10.30
N GLU A 184 18.85 13.65 9.63
CA GLU A 184 18.59 15.05 9.97
C GLU A 184 17.38 15.53 9.19
N LEU A 185 16.31 15.92 9.88
CA LEU A 185 15.07 16.39 9.27
C LEU A 185 14.93 17.89 9.49
N THR A 186 14.60 18.64 8.43
CA THR A 186 14.22 20.05 8.53
C THR A 186 12.69 20.14 8.46
N LEU A 187 12.10 20.79 9.45
CA LEU A 187 10.67 21.03 9.55
C LEU A 187 10.37 22.52 9.42
N ASP A 188 9.25 22.87 8.78
CA ASP A 188 8.77 24.24 8.52
C ASP A 188 9.79 25.15 7.79
N GLY A 189 10.86 24.56 7.23
CA GLY A 189 11.90 25.25 6.49
C GLY A 189 13.12 25.68 7.29
N ASP A 190 13.08 25.68 8.61
CA ASP A 190 14.17 26.22 9.47
C ASP A 190 14.49 25.37 10.71
N LYS A 191 13.58 24.54 11.18
CA LYS A 191 13.78 23.73 12.39
C LYS A 191 14.43 22.40 12.06
N THR A 192 15.61 22.16 12.57
CA THR A 192 16.37 20.93 12.31
C THR A 192 16.35 19.99 13.51
N TYR A 193 16.07 18.71 13.25
CA TYR A 193 16.01 17.63 14.24
C TYR A 193 16.77 16.41 13.76
N THR A 194 17.53 15.78 14.65
CA THR A 194 18.23 14.54 14.34
C THR A 194 17.45 13.36 14.93
N LEU A 195 16.97 12.49 14.06
CA LEU A 195 16.27 11.27 14.47
C LEU A 195 17.14 10.03 14.29
N LYS A 196 17.05 9.13 15.26
CA LYS A 196 17.63 7.78 15.21
C LYS A 196 16.50 6.75 15.26
N PRO A 197 16.71 5.56 14.72
CA PRO A 197 15.80 4.45 14.93
C PRO A 197 15.59 4.20 16.43
N SER A 198 14.37 3.93 16.81
CA SER A 198 14.03 3.59 18.19
C SER A 198 13.09 2.40 18.22
N ASP A 199 13.16 1.62 19.30
CA ASP A 199 12.21 0.55 19.56
C ASP A 199 10.84 1.19 19.92
N PRO A 200 9.78 1.01 19.13
CA PRO A 200 8.47 1.61 19.39
C PRO A 200 7.86 1.19 20.73
N GLN A 201 8.27 0.02 21.26
CA GLN A 201 7.79 -0.49 22.55
C GLN A 201 8.45 0.23 23.73
N ARG A 202 9.68 0.74 23.56
CA ARG A 202 10.44 1.41 24.61
C ARG A 202 10.36 2.91 24.58
N ALA A 203 10.27 3.48 23.38
CA ALA A 203 10.29 4.93 23.18
C ALA A 203 8.97 5.65 23.52
N GLY A 204 7.90 4.89 23.80
CA GLY A 204 6.56 5.47 23.86
C GLY A 204 6.11 6.01 22.50
N ARG A 205 4.88 6.47 22.41
CA ARG A 205 4.31 6.97 21.15
C ARG A 205 3.49 8.22 21.36
N ALA A 206 3.94 9.32 20.80
CA ALA A 206 3.15 10.54 20.63
C ALA A 206 2.51 10.53 19.24
N ALA A 207 1.23 10.87 19.16
CA ALA A 207 0.51 10.98 17.89
C ALA A 207 -0.47 12.13 17.96
N PHE A 208 -0.68 12.78 16.82
CA PHE A 208 -1.74 13.75 16.67
C PHE A 208 -3.09 13.06 16.89
N GLN A 209 -3.85 13.52 17.86
CA GLN A 209 -5.16 12.97 18.21
C GLN A 209 -6.21 14.07 18.06
N PRO A 210 -7.04 14.03 17.01
CA PRO A 210 -8.17 14.92 16.91
C PRO A 210 -9.26 14.56 17.95
N ASP A 211 -10.05 15.54 18.36
CA ASP A 211 -11.16 15.35 19.33
C ASP A 211 -12.18 14.30 18.89
N SER A 212 -12.37 14.15 17.57
CA SER A 212 -13.21 13.12 16.98
C SER A 212 -12.64 12.68 15.61
N LEU A 213 -12.82 11.39 15.30
CA LEU A 213 -12.45 10.84 14.00
C LEU A 213 -13.71 10.65 13.15
N PRO A 214 -13.68 11.04 11.87
CA PRO A 214 -14.72 10.64 10.92
C PRO A 214 -14.86 9.11 10.88
N PHE A 215 -16.08 8.62 10.65
CA PHE A 215 -16.38 7.16 10.64
C PHE A 215 -15.39 6.35 9.79
N ALA A 216 -15.11 6.80 8.56
CA ALA A 216 -14.19 6.10 7.65
C ALA A 216 -12.74 6.02 8.16
N ILE A 217 -12.33 6.93 9.04
CA ILE A 217 -10.99 6.93 9.64
C ILE A 217 -10.96 6.10 10.91
N ALA A 218 -12.01 6.20 11.73
CA ALA A 218 -12.15 5.41 12.96
C ALA A 218 -12.17 3.90 12.63
N GLU A 219 -12.89 3.52 11.58
CA GLU A 219 -13.11 2.13 11.16
C GLU A 219 -12.15 1.67 10.03
N ARG A 220 -11.06 2.40 9.77
CA ARG A 220 -10.15 2.10 8.64
C ARG A 220 -9.49 0.73 8.67
N ASN A 221 -9.42 0.09 9.85
CA ASN A 221 -8.74 -1.20 10.05
C ASN A 221 -9.67 -2.41 9.93
N VAL A 222 -10.98 -2.21 9.80
CA VAL A 222 -11.92 -3.31 9.53
C VAL A 222 -12.03 -3.56 8.03
N LEU A 223 -12.25 -4.80 7.60
CA LEU A 223 -12.33 -5.14 6.17
C LEU A 223 -13.54 -4.47 5.51
N PHE A 224 -14.68 -4.47 6.19
CA PHE A 224 -15.90 -3.80 5.77
C PHE A 224 -16.83 -3.61 6.95
N THR A 225 -17.59 -2.52 6.94
CA THR A 225 -18.62 -2.19 7.96
C THR A 225 -19.61 -1.21 7.38
N ASP A 226 -20.68 -0.95 8.11
CA ASP A 226 -21.75 -0.04 7.69
C ASP A 226 -22.29 0.76 8.86
N ARG A 227 -22.95 1.88 8.52
CA ARG A 227 -23.72 2.68 9.48
C ARG A 227 -24.92 3.30 8.80
N TYR A 228 -26.08 3.21 9.42
CA TYR A 228 -27.28 3.92 9.01
C TYR A 228 -27.46 5.18 9.87
N PHE A 229 -27.71 6.32 9.23
CA PHE A 229 -28.01 7.61 9.85
C PHE A 229 -29.48 7.93 9.55
N PRO A 230 -30.40 7.68 10.51
CA PRO A 230 -31.84 7.77 10.26
C PRO A 230 -32.35 9.18 9.99
N GLU A 231 -31.78 10.19 10.68
CA GLU A 231 -32.21 11.59 10.52
C GLU A 231 -31.87 12.13 9.13
N GLU A 232 -30.67 11.80 8.60
CA GLU A 232 -30.20 12.22 7.28
C GLU A 232 -30.67 11.26 6.16
N LYS A 233 -31.24 10.10 6.55
CA LYS A 233 -31.59 9.01 5.65
C LYS A 233 -30.41 8.52 4.81
N ILE A 234 -29.22 8.49 5.44
CA ILE A 234 -27.96 8.07 4.81
C ILE A 234 -27.63 6.64 5.24
N TYR A 235 -27.42 5.76 4.26
CA TYR A 235 -26.77 4.49 4.51
C TYR A 235 -25.34 4.53 4.03
N TYR A 236 -24.39 4.40 4.96
CA TYR A 236 -22.97 4.46 4.72
C TYR A 236 -22.36 3.07 4.77
N ILE A 237 -21.78 2.63 3.66
CA ILE A 237 -21.06 1.37 3.52
C ILE A 237 -19.58 1.70 3.40
N LEU A 238 -18.78 1.20 4.32
CA LEU A 238 -17.32 1.31 4.29
C LEU A 238 -16.75 -0.04 3.85
N TYR A 239 -16.16 -0.07 2.66
CA TYR A 239 -15.61 -1.26 2.03
C TYR A 239 -14.10 -1.11 1.87
N ASN A 240 -13.34 -1.43 2.93
CA ASN A 240 -11.89 -1.19 3.01
C ASN A 240 -11.05 -2.30 2.37
N SER A 241 -11.64 -3.46 2.03
CA SER A 241 -10.90 -4.56 1.41
C SER A 241 -11.80 -5.45 0.57
N CYS A 242 -11.36 -5.78 -0.62
CA CYS A 242 -11.97 -6.83 -1.46
C CYS A 242 -11.55 -8.22 -0.95
N TRP A 243 -11.52 -8.43 0.36
CA TRP A 243 -11.13 -9.68 1.02
C TRP A 243 -12.03 -9.96 2.21
N GLY A 244 -12.32 -11.23 2.45
CA GLY A 244 -13.14 -11.68 3.55
C GLY A 244 -13.03 -13.18 3.71
N ARG A 245 -13.92 -13.77 4.50
CA ARG A 245 -13.96 -15.21 4.77
C ARG A 245 -13.97 -16.05 3.50
N GLU A 246 -14.81 -15.69 2.55
CA GLU A 246 -14.99 -16.44 1.31
C GLU A 246 -13.72 -16.43 0.46
N SER A 247 -13.13 -15.27 0.27
CA SER A 247 -11.90 -15.10 -0.52
C SER A 247 -10.70 -15.78 0.15
N GLU A 248 -10.58 -15.71 1.48
CA GLU A 248 -9.53 -16.42 2.21
C GLU A 248 -9.67 -17.95 2.08
N ALA A 249 -10.90 -18.46 2.18
CA ALA A 249 -11.17 -19.90 2.06
C ALA A 249 -10.88 -20.44 0.66
N GLU A 250 -11.16 -19.64 -0.37
CA GLU A 250 -10.98 -20.02 -1.77
C GLU A 250 -9.52 -19.95 -2.21
N PHE A 251 -8.82 -18.85 -1.86
CA PHE A 251 -7.51 -18.52 -2.46
C PHE A 251 -6.31 -18.77 -1.54
N LYS A 252 -6.51 -18.95 -0.22
CA LYS A 252 -5.40 -19.11 0.73
C LYS A 252 -5.61 -20.22 1.74
N SER A 253 -6.38 -19.99 2.80
CA SER A 253 -6.48 -20.89 3.94
C SER A 253 -7.91 -20.99 4.48
N ARG A 254 -8.49 -22.19 4.42
CA ARG A 254 -9.80 -22.47 5.02
C ARG A 254 -9.79 -22.32 6.55
N GLU A 255 -8.68 -22.64 7.19
CA GLU A 255 -8.53 -22.51 8.63
C GLU A 255 -8.57 -21.04 9.06
N LYS A 256 -7.78 -20.18 8.41
CA LYS A 256 -7.75 -18.73 8.67
C LYS A 256 -9.05 -18.04 8.30
N ALA A 257 -9.75 -18.54 7.28
CA ALA A 257 -11.03 -18.00 6.84
C ALA A 257 -12.06 -17.94 7.96
N ALA A 258 -12.07 -18.92 8.87
CA ALA A 258 -13.02 -18.97 9.98
C ALA A 258 -12.94 -17.75 10.92
N SER A 259 -11.78 -17.10 11.00
CA SER A 259 -11.56 -15.89 11.82
C SER A 259 -11.93 -14.58 11.13
N LEU A 260 -12.23 -14.62 9.83
CA LEU A 260 -12.55 -13.42 9.05
C LEU A 260 -14.06 -13.20 8.94
N PRO A 261 -14.51 -11.95 8.84
CA PRO A 261 -15.92 -11.64 8.59
C PRO A 261 -16.33 -12.13 7.20
N SER A 262 -17.59 -12.58 7.09
CA SER A 262 -18.21 -12.99 5.83
C SER A 262 -18.75 -11.77 5.09
N PHE A 263 -18.31 -11.57 3.84
CA PHE A 263 -18.87 -10.53 3.00
C PHE A 263 -20.29 -10.88 2.51
N THR A 264 -20.60 -12.16 2.38
CA THR A 264 -21.95 -12.63 2.06
C THR A 264 -22.94 -12.26 3.16
N GLU A 265 -22.61 -12.55 4.43
CA GLU A 265 -23.45 -12.19 5.59
C GLU A 265 -23.56 -10.65 5.72
N PHE A 266 -22.47 -9.93 5.51
CA PHE A 266 -22.47 -8.46 5.45
C PHE A 266 -23.42 -7.94 4.38
N GLY A 267 -23.36 -8.48 3.18
CA GLY A 267 -24.26 -8.11 2.08
C GLY A 267 -25.75 -8.38 2.41
N GLN A 268 -26.07 -9.53 3.05
CA GLN A 268 -27.43 -9.83 3.49
C GLN A 268 -27.93 -8.78 4.50
N LYS A 269 -27.11 -8.47 5.51
CA LYS A 269 -27.40 -7.41 6.50
C LYS A 269 -27.64 -6.05 5.82
N ALA A 270 -26.74 -5.65 4.90
CA ALA A 270 -26.83 -4.38 4.19
C ALA A 270 -28.16 -4.25 3.42
N PHE A 271 -28.58 -5.29 2.70
CA PHE A 271 -29.86 -5.28 2.00
C PHE A 271 -31.05 -5.31 2.95
N GLY A 272 -30.94 -5.94 4.12
CA GLY A 272 -31.95 -5.85 5.17
C GLY A 272 -32.16 -4.41 5.66
N ILE A 273 -31.08 -3.65 5.82
CA ILE A 273 -31.14 -2.23 6.19
C ILE A 273 -31.79 -1.40 5.08
N LEU A 274 -31.38 -1.60 3.82
CA LEU A 274 -31.91 -0.90 2.66
C LEU A 274 -33.41 -1.12 2.45
N GLN A 275 -33.93 -2.32 2.74
CA GLN A 275 -35.33 -2.67 2.60
C GLN A 275 -36.19 -2.27 3.81
N GLY A 276 -35.57 -2.27 5.00
CA GLY A 276 -36.28 -2.01 6.25
C GLY A 276 -36.30 -0.56 6.70
N ASN A 277 -35.57 0.35 6.04
CA ASN A 277 -35.42 1.72 6.48
C ASN A 277 -35.62 2.73 5.35
N PRO A 278 -36.08 3.97 5.62
CA PRO A 278 -36.16 5.02 4.64
C PRO A 278 -34.76 5.54 4.31
N VAL A 279 -34.18 5.06 3.20
CA VAL A 279 -32.87 5.49 2.69
C VAL A 279 -33.05 6.47 1.54
N GLY A 280 -32.46 7.64 1.64
CA GLY A 280 -32.43 8.67 0.58
C GLY A 280 -31.06 8.78 -0.11
N LYS A 281 -29.99 8.35 0.58
CA LYS A 281 -28.64 8.39 0.05
C LYS A 281 -27.87 7.14 0.48
N ILE A 282 -27.04 6.62 -0.44
CA ILE A 282 -26.08 5.58 -0.17
C ILE A 282 -24.69 6.17 -0.39
N ILE A 283 -23.80 6.00 0.59
CA ILE A 283 -22.37 6.29 0.44
C ILE A 283 -21.65 4.95 0.41
N PHE A 284 -21.01 4.62 -0.70
CA PHE A 284 -20.16 3.45 -0.87
C PHE A 284 -18.71 3.89 -0.85
N ASP A 285 -18.06 3.76 0.32
CA ASP A 285 -16.74 4.32 0.56
C ASP A 285 -15.66 3.25 0.44
N MET A 286 -14.81 3.41 -0.56
CA MET A 286 -13.70 2.53 -0.90
C MET A 286 -12.34 3.22 -0.77
N ARG A 287 -12.26 4.38 -0.09
CA ARG A 287 -11.05 5.22 -0.01
C ARG A 287 -9.82 4.53 0.54
N ASN A 288 -10.01 3.53 1.41
CA ASN A 288 -8.93 2.76 2.03
C ASN A 288 -8.72 1.38 1.37
N ASN A 289 -9.45 1.06 0.30
CA ASN A 289 -9.47 -0.28 -0.28
C ASN A 289 -8.30 -0.51 -1.24
N GLY A 290 -7.31 -1.30 -0.82
CA GLY A 290 -6.17 -1.69 -1.64
C GLY A 290 -6.46 -2.85 -2.63
N GLY A 291 -7.70 -3.33 -2.73
CA GLY A 291 -8.07 -4.41 -3.64
C GLY A 291 -8.22 -5.78 -2.96
N GLY A 292 -7.99 -6.84 -3.72
CA GLY A 292 -8.16 -8.25 -3.34
C GLY A 292 -8.89 -9.07 -4.41
N ASN A 293 -10.03 -9.66 -4.08
CA ASN A 293 -10.90 -10.39 -5.01
C ASN A 293 -12.04 -9.49 -5.49
N SER A 294 -12.00 -9.04 -6.74
CA SER A 294 -13.02 -8.15 -7.33
C SER A 294 -14.42 -8.80 -7.38
N ALA A 295 -14.49 -10.12 -7.58
CA ALA A 295 -15.78 -10.82 -7.66
C ALA A 295 -16.63 -10.65 -6.39
N GLN A 296 -15.98 -10.47 -5.22
CA GLN A 296 -16.65 -10.19 -3.96
C GLN A 296 -17.48 -8.89 -4.04
N GLY A 297 -16.89 -7.81 -4.55
CA GLY A 297 -17.54 -6.51 -4.71
C GLY A 297 -18.54 -6.50 -5.86
N THR A 298 -18.15 -7.01 -7.05
CA THR A 298 -19.00 -7.04 -8.25
C THR A 298 -20.36 -7.66 -7.97
N ALA A 299 -20.43 -8.83 -7.32
CA ALA A 299 -21.70 -9.47 -6.99
C ALA A 299 -22.60 -8.60 -6.08
N PHE A 300 -22.02 -7.90 -5.13
CA PHE A 300 -22.75 -6.96 -4.27
C PHE A 300 -23.24 -5.74 -5.06
N ILE A 301 -22.39 -5.14 -5.90
CA ILE A 301 -22.69 -3.95 -6.69
C ILE A 301 -23.78 -4.25 -7.72
N GLU A 302 -23.72 -5.37 -8.42
CA GLU A 302 -24.79 -5.80 -9.34
C GLU A 302 -26.14 -5.95 -8.62
N ARG A 303 -26.14 -6.49 -7.42
CA ARG A 303 -27.39 -6.58 -6.62
C ARG A 303 -27.85 -5.19 -6.17
N LEU A 304 -26.93 -4.30 -5.82
CA LEU A 304 -27.23 -2.91 -5.45
C LEU A 304 -27.80 -2.14 -6.65
N ALA A 305 -27.24 -2.31 -7.83
CA ALA A 305 -27.74 -1.68 -9.06
C ALA A 305 -29.21 -2.07 -9.34
N ARG A 306 -29.53 -3.39 -9.28
CA ARG A 306 -30.92 -3.87 -9.42
C ARG A 306 -31.87 -3.31 -8.35
N PHE A 307 -31.39 -3.12 -7.13
CA PHE A 307 -32.18 -2.48 -6.07
C PHE A 307 -32.43 -1.00 -6.39
N LEU A 308 -31.44 -0.26 -6.88
CA LEU A 308 -31.54 1.16 -7.24
C LEU A 308 -32.45 1.41 -8.44
N GLU A 309 -32.50 0.50 -9.41
CA GLU A 309 -33.44 0.57 -10.53
C GLU A 309 -34.93 0.61 -10.04
N GLN A 310 -35.19 -0.10 -8.93
CA GLN A 310 -36.52 -0.13 -8.29
C GLN A 310 -36.75 1.07 -7.34
N HIS A 311 -35.68 1.83 -7.01
CA HIS A 311 -35.71 2.93 -6.06
C HIS A 311 -35.01 4.19 -6.62
N PRO A 312 -35.51 4.78 -7.71
CA PRO A 312 -34.83 5.85 -8.45
C PRO A 312 -34.66 7.16 -7.66
N GLY A 313 -35.31 7.28 -6.50
CA GLY A 313 -35.14 8.43 -5.60
C GLY A 313 -33.89 8.37 -4.72
N ILE A 314 -33.19 7.22 -4.65
CA ILE A 314 -31.97 7.05 -3.84
C ILE A 314 -30.76 7.57 -4.62
N LYS A 315 -30.02 8.50 -4.03
CA LYS A 315 -28.76 9.00 -4.60
C LYS A 315 -27.59 8.16 -4.07
N THR A 316 -26.74 7.68 -4.98
CA THR A 316 -25.55 6.91 -4.63
C THR A 316 -24.28 7.74 -4.87
N TYR A 317 -23.36 7.67 -3.91
CA TYR A 317 -22.06 8.32 -3.96
C TYR A 317 -20.98 7.27 -3.73
N VAL A 318 -20.08 7.11 -4.69
CA VAL A 318 -18.88 6.28 -4.57
C VAL A 318 -17.73 7.16 -4.13
N VAL A 319 -17.10 6.83 -3.01
CA VAL A 319 -15.96 7.59 -2.48
C VAL A 319 -14.70 6.79 -2.70
N ILE A 320 -13.75 7.37 -3.42
CA ILE A 320 -12.41 6.81 -3.66
C ILE A 320 -11.35 7.63 -2.95
N GLY A 321 -10.18 7.05 -2.74
CA GLY A 321 -9.04 7.71 -2.14
C GLY A 321 -7.73 7.29 -2.79
N ARG A 322 -6.63 7.82 -2.26
CA ARG A 322 -5.29 7.50 -2.77
C ARG A 322 -4.87 6.05 -2.59
N SER A 323 -5.55 5.31 -1.72
CA SER A 323 -5.32 3.88 -1.47
C SER A 323 -6.30 2.97 -2.22
N THR A 324 -7.26 3.52 -2.97
CA THR A 324 -8.16 2.72 -3.82
C THR A 324 -7.34 2.16 -4.98
N PHE A 325 -7.17 0.82 -5.00
CA PHE A 325 -6.25 0.18 -5.94
C PHE A 325 -6.73 -1.20 -6.38
N SER A 326 -6.24 -1.70 -7.53
CA SER A 326 -6.47 -3.06 -8.04
C SER A 326 -7.97 -3.40 -8.15
N SER A 327 -8.42 -4.50 -7.56
CA SER A 327 -9.82 -4.94 -7.54
C SER A 327 -10.80 -3.86 -7.03
N ALA A 328 -10.35 -2.99 -6.12
CA ALA A 328 -11.18 -1.88 -5.67
C ALA A 328 -11.44 -0.87 -6.79
N THR A 329 -10.42 -0.59 -7.62
CA THR A 329 -10.61 0.27 -8.80
C THR A 329 -11.60 -0.35 -9.79
N LEU A 330 -11.54 -1.67 -10.03
CA LEU A 330 -12.52 -2.37 -10.85
C LEU A 330 -13.94 -2.20 -10.28
N ASN A 331 -14.11 -2.42 -8.98
CA ASN A 331 -15.41 -2.27 -8.34
C ASN A 331 -15.94 -0.82 -8.30
N THR A 332 -15.10 0.20 -8.52
CA THR A 332 -15.58 1.58 -8.71
C THR A 332 -16.09 1.84 -10.12
N MET A 333 -15.77 0.97 -11.06
CA MET A 333 -16.20 1.05 -12.47
C MET A 333 -17.44 0.20 -12.77
N ASP A 334 -17.72 -0.79 -11.90
CA ASP A 334 -18.95 -1.59 -11.93
C ASP A 334 -20.18 -0.74 -11.58
#